data_e31f6920e4904cd0c951670b53867a76
#
_entry.id   e31f6920e4904cd0c951670b53867a76
#
_cell.length_a   1.000
_cell.length_b   1.000
_cell.length_c   1.000
_cell.angle_alpha   90.00
_cell.angle_beta   90.00
_cell.angle_gamma   90.00
#
_symmetry.space_group_name_H-M   'P 1'
#
loop_
_entity.id
_entity.type
_entity.pdbx_description
1 polymer ?
#
loop_
_entity_poly.entity_id
_entity_poly.type
_entity_poly.pdbx_seq_one_letter_code
_entity_poly.pdbx_strand_id
1 'polypeptide(L)'
;RRAFPGVTRGGGMLSYFTELNRKPVPRGVFDFVTHTVCPIVHAADDISVMETLESLPSIFASTRSMMGKTPYHLGPSGIPCRDNPYGAAVAGNSENGRVCLADMDPRQRGLFAAAWSLGLAAAAARGGLDAIALGAATGPQGVIYRKASYAQPWFDGGNAAVYPAYHVLAGLAAMSGAKRLDVASSNS
;
A
#
# COMPACT_ATOMS: atom_id res chain seq x y z
N ARG A 1 -13.28 -21.50 12.35
CA ARG A 1 -14.61 -21.71 11.69
C ARG A 1 -15.74 -21.86 12.69
N ARG A 2 -15.53 -22.51 13.85
CA ARG A 2 -16.59 -22.69 14.87
C ARG A 2 -17.09 -21.37 15.47
N ALA A 3 -16.20 -20.40 15.76
CA ALA A 3 -16.55 -19.13 16.41
C ALA A 3 -17.24 -18.13 15.45
N PHE A 4 -16.95 -18.19 14.15
CA PHE A 4 -17.47 -17.26 13.14
C PHE A 4 -17.87 -18.04 11.87
N PRO A 5 -19.03 -18.69 11.87
CA PRO A 5 -19.53 -19.41 10.69
C PRO A 5 -19.91 -18.41 9.59
N GLY A 6 -19.54 -18.70 8.34
CA GLY A 6 -19.90 -17.87 7.17
C GLY A 6 -19.08 -16.60 6.97
N VAL A 7 -18.15 -16.26 7.88
CA VAL A 7 -17.27 -15.08 7.71
C VAL A 7 -16.07 -15.42 6.84
N THR A 8 -15.81 -14.59 5.83
CA THR A 8 -14.59 -14.64 5.01
C THR A 8 -13.36 -14.32 5.88
N ARG A 9 -12.36 -15.19 5.86
CA ARG A 9 -11.20 -15.09 6.74
C ARG A 9 -9.95 -14.86 5.92
N GLY A 10 -9.34 -13.70 6.15
CA GLY A 10 -8.01 -13.38 5.63
C GLY A 10 -6.90 -13.84 6.56
N GLY A 11 -5.76 -14.12 5.98
CA GLY A 11 -4.53 -14.37 6.69
C GLY A 11 -3.32 -13.96 5.85
N GLY A 12 -2.16 -13.95 6.44
CA GLY A 12 -0.94 -13.56 5.76
C GLY A 12 0.00 -12.84 6.70
N MET A 13 0.58 -11.76 6.22
CA MET A 13 1.50 -10.95 7.00
C MET A 13 1.01 -9.50 7.00
N LEU A 14 0.80 -8.94 8.19
CA LEU A 14 0.39 -7.54 8.35
C LEU A 14 1.55 -6.56 8.08
N SER A 15 2.76 -7.07 7.91
CA SER A 15 3.94 -6.37 7.45
C SER A 15 4.19 -6.64 5.96
N TYR A 16 5.41 -6.98 5.53
CA TYR A 16 5.80 -6.96 4.11
C TYR A 16 5.95 -8.36 3.53
N PHE A 17 6.13 -8.43 2.20
CA PHE A 17 6.36 -9.69 1.48
C PHE A 17 7.53 -10.50 2.06
N THR A 18 8.60 -9.84 2.47
CA THR A 18 9.79 -10.54 3.02
C THR A 18 9.43 -11.41 4.23
N GLU A 19 8.60 -10.91 5.13
CA GLU A 19 8.15 -11.64 6.32
C GLU A 19 7.17 -12.76 5.94
N LEU A 20 6.28 -12.51 4.97
CA LEU A 20 5.40 -13.55 4.42
C LEU A 20 6.21 -14.68 3.76
N ASN A 21 7.26 -14.34 3.02
CA ASN A 21 8.15 -15.31 2.37
C ASN A 21 8.94 -16.14 3.39
N ARG A 22 9.36 -15.53 4.50
CA ARG A 22 10.05 -16.24 5.60
C ARG A 22 9.14 -17.13 6.41
N LYS A 23 7.87 -16.73 6.56
CA LYS A 23 6.85 -17.42 7.35
C LYS A 23 5.57 -17.56 6.53
N PRO A 24 5.57 -18.40 5.49
CA PRO A 24 4.40 -18.56 4.63
C PRO A 24 3.22 -19.13 5.42
N VAL A 25 2.03 -18.66 5.09
CA VAL A 25 0.81 -19.20 5.68
C VAL A 25 0.50 -20.59 5.12
N PRO A 26 -0.08 -21.50 5.91
CA PRO A 26 -0.50 -22.81 5.43
C PRO A 26 -1.57 -22.68 4.33
N ARG A 27 -1.43 -23.46 3.26
CA ARG A 27 -2.40 -23.49 2.16
C ARG A 27 -3.77 -24.00 2.65
N GLY A 28 -4.83 -23.44 2.10
CA GLY A 28 -6.20 -23.88 2.37
C GLY A 28 -6.78 -23.51 3.74
N VAL A 29 -6.02 -22.77 4.57
CA VAL A 29 -6.49 -22.32 5.89
C VAL A 29 -7.31 -21.04 5.79
N PHE A 30 -6.95 -20.13 4.91
CA PHE A 30 -7.57 -18.84 4.71
C PHE A 30 -8.34 -18.76 3.39
N ASP A 31 -9.37 -17.93 3.39
CA ASP A 31 -10.20 -17.68 2.21
C ASP A 31 -9.49 -16.66 1.27
N PHE A 32 -8.58 -15.84 1.81
CA PHE A 32 -7.62 -15.03 1.04
C PHE A 32 -6.32 -14.82 1.83
N VAL A 33 -5.25 -14.49 1.12
CA VAL A 33 -3.95 -14.16 1.72
C VAL A 33 -3.56 -12.74 1.37
N THR A 34 -2.94 -12.04 2.32
CA THR A 34 -2.54 -10.63 2.17
C THR A 34 -1.18 -10.33 2.76
N HIS A 35 -0.52 -9.32 2.23
CA HIS A 35 0.58 -8.59 2.84
C HIS A 35 0.50 -7.11 2.46
N THR A 36 1.35 -6.28 3.04
CA THR A 36 1.41 -4.85 2.72
C THR A 36 2.63 -4.51 1.85
N VAL A 37 2.65 -3.31 1.32
CA VAL A 37 3.82 -2.71 0.67
C VAL A 37 4.08 -1.35 1.31
N CYS A 38 5.35 -1.09 1.63
CA CYS A 38 5.86 0.18 2.08
C CYS A 38 7.17 0.47 1.33
N PRO A 39 7.29 1.59 0.62
CA PRO A 39 8.46 1.85 -0.20
C PRO A 39 9.65 2.46 0.55
N ILE A 40 9.48 2.88 1.81
CA ILE A 40 10.53 3.57 2.59
C ILE A 40 11.22 2.67 3.63
N VAL A 41 11.29 1.37 3.38
CA VAL A 41 11.93 0.44 4.34
C VAL A 41 13.45 0.62 4.35
N HIS A 42 14.11 0.68 3.21
CA HIS A 42 15.57 0.70 3.08
C HIS A 42 16.12 2.02 2.53
N ALA A 43 15.32 2.78 1.82
CA ALA A 43 15.66 4.09 1.27
C ALA A 43 14.42 4.98 1.30
N ALA A 44 14.63 6.30 1.48
CA ALA A 44 13.54 7.25 1.60
C ALA A 44 13.66 8.44 0.63
N ASP A 45 14.61 8.41 -0.31
CA ASP A 45 14.67 9.38 -1.40
C ASP A 45 13.59 9.13 -2.44
N ASP A 46 13.31 10.14 -3.27
CA ASP A 46 12.18 10.10 -4.21
C ASP A 46 12.35 9.05 -5.31
N ILE A 47 13.57 8.86 -5.78
CA ILE A 47 13.88 7.90 -6.84
C ILE A 47 13.66 6.48 -6.32
N SER A 48 14.31 6.13 -5.22
CA SER A 48 14.19 4.81 -4.60
C SER A 48 12.74 4.46 -4.27
N VAL A 49 11.96 5.42 -3.78
CA VAL A 49 10.53 5.21 -3.49
C VAL A 49 9.73 4.87 -4.75
N MET A 50 9.97 5.57 -5.86
CA MET A 50 9.29 5.25 -7.13
C MET A 50 9.78 3.93 -7.75
N GLU A 51 11.06 3.64 -7.69
CA GLU A 51 11.65 2.40 -8.20
C GLU A 51 11.17 1.14 -7.43
N THR A 52 10.61 1.29 -6.24
CA THR A 52 9.96 0.14 -5.55
C THR A 52 8.86 -0.50 -6.38
N LEU A 53 8.22 0.26 -7.27
CA LEU A 53 7.19 -0.25 -8.17
C LEU A 53 7.73 -1.31 -9.15
N GLU A 54 9.00 -1.27 -9.49
CA GLU A 54 9.66 -2.20 -10.40
C GLU A 54 9.83 -3.60 -9.78
N SER A 55 9.90 -3.69 -8.45
CA SER A 55 10.00 -4.96 -7.74
C SER A 55 8.67 -5.71 -7.63
N LEU A 56 7.54 -5.02 -7.78
CA LEU A 56 6.20 -5.56 -7.55
C LEU A 56 5.85 -6.79 -8.41
N PRO A 57 6.17 -6.83 -9.72
CA PRO A 57 5.88 -8.01 -10.52
C PRO A 57 6.52 -9.28 -9.95
N SER A 58 7.77 -9.21 -9.50
CA SER A 58 8.49 -10.33 -8.89
C SER A 58 7.90 -10.72 -7.54
N ILE A 59 7.52 -9.74 -6.72
CA ILE A 59 6.83 -9.97 -5.44
C ILE A 59 5.51 -10.68 -5.66
N PHE A 60 4.69 -10.22 -6.61
CA PHE A 60 3.39 -10.80 -6.89
C PHE A 60 3.50 -12.22 -7.45
N ALA A 61 4.43 -12.46 -8.37
CA ALA A 61 4.69 -13.79 -8.91
C ALA A 61 5.15 -14.77 -7.82
N SER A 62 6.06 -14.34 -6.93
CA SER A 62 6.54 -15.14 -5.81
C SER A 62 5.43 -15.47 -4.81
N THR A 63 4.63 -14.47 -4.45
CA THR A 63 3.46 -14.66 -3.57
C THR A 63 2.46 -15.64 -4.19
N ARG A 64 2.14 -15.48 -5.47
CA ARG A 64 1.22 -16.37 -6.19
C ARG A 64 1.76 -17.80 -6.24
N SER A 65 3.04 -18.00 -6.44
CA SER A 65 3.68 -19.33 -6.40
C SER A 65 3.51 -20.01 -5.03
N MET A 66 3.64 -19.28 -3.94
CA MET A 66 3.44 -19.81 -2.58
C MET A 66 1.98 -20.18 -2.30
N MET A 67 1.03 -19.37 -2.75
CA MET A 67 -0.39 -19.46 -2.38
C MET A 67 -1.24 -20.24 -3.38
N GLY A 68 -0.75 -20.46 -4.59
CA GLY A 68 -1.49 -21.12 -5.65
C GLY A 68 -2.74 -20.34 -6.07
N LYS A 69 -3.91 -20.98 -6.01
CA LYS A 69 -5.19 -20.38 -6.42
C LYS A 69 -5.91 -19.61 -5.31
N THR A 70 -5.34 -19.51 -4.11
CA THR A 70 -5.95 -18.73 -3.02
C THR A 70 -6.08 -17.26 -3.44
N PRO A 71 -7.22 -16.60 -3.24
CA PRO A 71 -7.38 -15.19 -3.51
C PRO A 71 -6.28 -14.35 -2.87
N TYR A 72 -5.75 -13.39 -3.63
CA TYR A 72 -4.61 -12.57 -3.23
C TYR A 72 -5.02 -11.11 -3.10
N HIS A 73 -4.99 -10.64 -1.88
CA HIS A 73 -5.22 -9.24 -1.54
C HIS A 73 -3.90 -8.55 -1.21
N LEU A 74 -3.81 -7.27 -1.47
CA LEU A 74 -2.67 -6.44 -1.10
C LEU A 74 -3.13 -5.28 -0.23
N GLY A 75 -2.44 -5.07 0.88
CA GLY A 75 -2.65 -3.87 1.68
C GLY A 75 -3.16 -4.11 3.10
N PRO A 76 -3.39 -2.99 3.79
CA PRO A 76 -3.33 -1.61 3.30
C PRO A 76 -1.89 -1.17 3.02
N SER A 77 -1.67 -0.53 1.87
CA SER A 77 -0.37 -0.07 1.39
C SER A 77 -0.34 1.44 1.23
N GLY A 78 0.78 2.06 1.52
CA GLY A 78 1.01 3.50 1.42
C GLY A 78 2.48 3.80 1.60
N ILE A 79 2.89 5.08 1.52
CA ILE A 79 4.29 5.45 1.69
C ILE A 79 4.76 5.26 3.15
N PRO A 80 4.05 5.75 4.19
CA PRO A 80 4.47 5.54 5.56
C PRO A 80 4.45 4.07 5.99
N CYS A 81 5.35 3.71 6.89
CA CYS A 81 5.41 2.40 7.50
C CYS A 81 4.31 2.20 8.54
N ARG A 82 3.78 0.98 8.61
CA ARG A 82 2.87 0.52 9.67
C ARG A 82 3.56 -0.34 10.71
N ASP A 83 4.63 -0.98 10.29
CA ASP A 83 5.34 -1.95 11.09
C ASP A 83 6.84 -1.86 10.80
N ASN A 84 7.65 -2.10 11.81
CA ASN A 84 9.09 -2.23 11.66
C ASN A 84 9.49 -3.69 11.89
N PRO A 85 9.73 -4.48 10.84
CA PRO A 85 10.08 -5.88 10.97
C PRO A 85 11.46 -6.12 11.59
N TYR A 86 12.26 -5.07 11.76
CA TYR A 86 13.65 -5.13 12.27
C TYR A 86 13.78 -4.55 13.67
N GLY A 87 12.76 -3.92 14.21
CA GLY A 87 12.82 -3.21 15.48
C GLY A 87 11.51 -3.19 16.24
N ALA A 88 11.55 -2.58 17.44
CA ALA A 88 10.39 -2.53 18.33
C ALA A 88 9.31 -1.54 17.86
N ALA A 89 9.68 -0.52 17.08
CA ALA A 89 8.77 0.54 16.63
C ALA A 89 9.23 1.11 15.29
N VAL A 90 8.30 1.75 14.59
CA VAL A 90 8.60 2.61 13.44
C VAL A 90 9.26 3.92 13.90
N ALA A 91 9.99 4.58 13.01
CA ALA A 91 10.61 5.87 13.29
C ALA A 91 9.55 6.98 13.30
N GLY A 92 9.62 7.88 14.28
CA GLY A 92 8.81 9.10 14.26
C GLY A 92 9.34 10.09 13.22
N ASN A 93 8.45 10.92 12.64
CA ASN A 93 8.81 11.89 11.61
C ASN A 93 8.00 13.20 11.71
N SER A 94 7.95 13.82 12.89
CA SER A 94 7.23 15.08 13.11
C SER A 94 7.74 16.25 12.26
N GLU A 95 9.01 16.19 11.86
CA GLU A 95 9.70 17.25 11.10
C GLU A 95 9.45 17.16 9.58
N ASN A 96 8.60 16.26 9.12
CA ASN A 96 8.29 16.10 7.71
C ASN A 96 9.51 15.80 6.82
N GLY A 97 10.50 15.08 7.35
CA GLY A 97 11.68 14.63 6.59
C GLY A 97 11.42 13.44 5.69
N ARG A 98 12.44 13.02 4.94
CA ARG A 98 12.51 11.74 4.24
C ARG A 98 13.25 10.75 5.14
N VAL A 99 12.49 9.94 5.88
CA VAL A 99 13.03 9.06 6.92
C VAL A 99 12.62 7.62 6.62
N CYS A 100 13.59 6.72 6.60
CA CYS A 100 13.31 5.28 6.45
C CYS A 100 12.50 4.76 7.63
N LEU A 101 11.61 3.81 7.37
CA LEU A 101 10.74 3.16 8.38
C LEU A 101 9.89 4.15 9.19
N ALA A 102 9.60 5.34 8.65
CA ALA A 102 8.84 6.36 9.36
C ALA A 102 7.34 6.05 9.40
N ASP A 103 6.73 6.36 10.53
CA ASP A 103 5.28 6.23 10.75
C ASP A 103 4.47 7.24 9.94
N MET A 104 5.11 8.34 9.52
CA MET A 104 4.53 9.41 8.71
C MET A 104 5.53 9.87 7.65
N ASP A 105 5.04 10.10 6.44
CA ASP A 105 5.82 10.66 5.33
C ASP A 105 5.03 11.80 4.67
N PRO A 106 5.61 13.00 4.52
CA PRO A 106 4.90 14.15 3.98
C PRO A 106 4.41 13.93 2.54
N ARG A 107 5.06 13.07 1.76
CA ARG A 107 4.69 12.77 0.37
C ARG A 107 3.36 12.02 0.27
N GLN A 108 2.91 11.35 1.36
CA GLN A 108 1.59 10.70 1.42
C GLN A 108 0.46 11.71 1.18
N ARG A 109 0.68 12.97 1.52
CA ARG A 109 -0.30 14.05 1.38
C ARG A 109 -0.21 14.79 0.04
N GLY A 110 0.80 14.48 -0.78
CA GLY A 110 1.09 15.15 -2.03
C GLY A 110 0.71 14.35 -3.28
N LEU A 111 0.94 14.97 -4.45
CA LEU A 111 0.79 14.32 -5.77
C LEU A 111 1.71 13.09 -5.91
N PHE A 112 2.82 13.08 -5.20
CA PHE A 112 3.76 11.96 -5.22
C PHE A 112 3.09 10.64 -4.80
N ALA A 113 2.34 10.65 -3.69
CA ALA A 113 1.62 9.45 -3.27
C ALA A 113 0.48 9.08 -4.21
N ALA A 114 -0.17 10.05 -4.86
CA ALA A 114 -1.17 9.76 -5.89
C ALA A 114 -0.53 9.01 -7.07
N ALA A 115 0.61 9.49 -7.58
CA ALA A 115 1.34 8.83 -8.67
C ALA A 115 1.83 7.43 -8.25
N TRP A 116 2.44 7.30 -7.09
CA TRP A 116 2.89 6.00 -6.56
C TRP A 116 1.73 5.02 -6.38
N SER A 117 0.60 5.47 -5.82
CA SER A 117 -0.60 4.64 -5.63
C SER A 117 -1.20 4.17 -6.95
N LEU A 118 -1.18 5.02 -8.00
CA LEU A 118 -1.62 4.63 -9.33
C LEU A 118 -0.69 3.57 -9.93
N GLY A 119 0.63 3.74 -9.78
CA GLY A 119 1.62 2.75 -10.19
C GLY A 119 1.43 1.40 -9.50
N LEU A 120 1.20 1.42 -8.17
CA LEU A 120 0.90 0.23 -7.38
C LEU A 120 -0.38 -0.46 -7.86
N ALA A 121 -1.46 0.29 -8.09
CA ALA A 121 -2.72 -0.26 -8.62
C ALA A 121 -2.55 -0.87 -10.01
N ALA A 122 -1.79 -0.22 -10.89
CA ALA A 122 -1.49 -0.74 -12.23
C ALA A 122 -0.66 -2.04 -12.16
N ALA A 123 0.33 -2.11 -11.28
CA ALA A 123 1.11 -3.32 -11.07
C ALA A 123 0.25 -4.45 -10.49
N ALA A 124 -0.61 -4.17 -9.51
CA ALA A 124 -1.54 -5.12 -8.91
C ALA A 124 -2.52 -5.69 -9.95
N ALA A 125 -3.08 -4.83 -10.80
CA ALA A 125 -3.97 -5.25 -11.89
C ALA A 125 -3.26 -6.16 -12.90
N ARG A 126 -2.01 -5.84 -13.27
CA ARG A 126 -1.18 -6.71 -14.13
C ARG A 126 -0.82 -8.02 -13.44
N GLY A 127 -0.54 -7.99 -12.15
CA GLY A 127 -0.23 -9.17 -11.33
C GLY A 127 -1.43 -10.06 -11.03
N GLY A 128 -2.65 -9.68 -11.47
CA GLY A 128 -3.87 -10.47 -11.26
C GLY A 128 -4.25 -10.59 -9.78
N LEU A 129 -4.06 -9.53 -9.00
CA LEU A 129 -4.51 -9.48 -7.62
C LEU A 129 -6.04 -9.33 -7.57
N ASP A 130 -6.65 -9.98 -6.59
CA ASP A 130 -8.11 -9.99 -6.45
C ASP A 130 -8.64 -8.73 -5.74
N ALA A 131 -7.82 -8.12 -4.86
CA ALA A 131 -8.17 -6.88 -4.19
C ALA A 131 -6.91 -6.08 -3.79
N ILE A 132 -7.06 -4.76 -3.72
CA ILE A 132 -6.06 -3.86 -3.15
C ILE A 132 -6.71 -2.90 -2.15
N ALA A 133 -5.99 -2.57 -1.09
CA ALA A 133 -6.34 -1.50 -0.17
C ALA A 133 -5.22 -0.45 -0.19
N LEU A 134 -5.54 0.77 -0.62
CA LEU A 134 -4.60 1.88 -0.75
C LEU A 134 -4.83 2.87 0.39
N GLY A 135 -3.82 3.05 1.23
CA GLY A 135 -3.87 4.00 2.32
C GLY A 135 -4.88 3.66 3.41
N ALA A 136 -5.41 4.69 4.02
CA ALA A 136 -6.45 4.65 5.03
C ALA A 136 -7.41 5.84 4.84
N ALA A 137 -8.53 5.87 5.54
CA ALA A 137 -9.42 7.03 5.48
C ALA A 137 -8.73 8.28 6.01
N THR A 138 -8.14 8.22 7.19
CA THR A 138 -7.46 9.35 7.86
C THR A 138 -6.14 8.90 8.49
N GLY A 139 -5.39 9.82 9.09
CA GLY A 139 -4.12 9.54 9.76
C GLY A 139 -2.92 9.54 8.81
N PRO A 140 -1.75 9.01 9.22
CA PRO A 140 -0.50 9.09 8.47
C PRO A 140 -0.58 8.53 7.05
N GLN A 141 -1.38 7.50 6.84
CA GLN A 141 -1.65 6.91 5.52
C GLN A 141 -2.99 7.36 4.92
N GLY A 142 -3.59 8.41 5.49
CA GLY A 142 -4.89 8.89 5.11
C GLY A 142 -4.97 9.43 3.69
N VAL A 143 -6.19 9.43 3.15
CA VAL A 143 -6.56 10.10 1.89
C VAL A 143 -7.51 11.27 2.12
N ILE A 144 -8.04 11.39 3.36
CA ILE A 144 -8.89 12.49 3.82
C ILE A 144 -8.12 13.26 4.89
N TYR A 145 -8.06 14.58 4.77
CA TYR A 145 -7.43 15.42 5.76
C TYR A 145 -8.15 15.32 7.10
N ARG A 146 -7.38 15.18 8.14
CA ARG A 146 -7.78 15.38 9.54
C ARG A 146 -6.61 15.99 10.29
N LYS A 147 -6.89 17.00 11.12
CA LYS A 147 -5.87 17.60 11.97
C LYS A 147 -5.18 16.53 12.82
N ALA A 148 -3.85 16.58 12.85
CA ALA A 148 -2.99 15.64 13.57
C ALA A 148 -2.10 16.39 14.58
N SER A 149 -1.30 15.64 15.35
CA SER A 149 -0.31 16.18 16.28
C SER A 149 0.98 16.66 15.60
N TYR A 150 1.14 16.43 14.31
CA TYR A 150 2.25 16.89 13.47
C TYR A 150 1.75 17.92 12.46
N ALA A 151 2.64 18.81 12.04
CA ALA A 151 2.32 19.84 11.06
C ALA A 151 2.01 19.23 9.69
N GLN A 152 0.97 19.72 9.07
CA GLN A 152 0.56 19.37 7.71
C GLN A 152 0.53 20.64 6.85
N PRO A 153 1.70 21.14 6.41
CA PRO A 153 1.80 22.33 5.58
C PRO A 153 0.84 22.24 4.40
N TRP A 154 0.22 23.37 4.02
CA TRP A 154 -0.78 23.51 2.96
C TRP A 154 -2.17 22.96 3.30
N PHE A 155 -2.33 22.18 4.38
CA PHE A 155 -3.62 21.63 4.79
C PHE A 155 -4.13 22.23 6.10
N ASP A 156 -3.28 22.43 7.11
CA ASP A 156 -3.67 22.89 8.44
C ASP A 156 -4.31 24.31 8.46
N GLY A 157 -3.99 25.15 7.51
CA GLY A 157 -4.54 26.51 7.37
C GLY A 157 -5.56 26.67 6.25
N GLY A 158 -5.94 25.58 5.58
CA GLY A 158 -6.80 25.62 4.40
C GLY A 158 -8.15 24.94 4.60
N ASN A 159 -8.94 24.96 3.54
CA ASN A 159 -10.23 24.27 3.47
C ASN A 159 -10.12 22.91 2.77
N ALA A 160 -8.90 22.40 2.57
CA ALA A 160 -8.69 21.11 1.92
C ALA A 160 -9.27 19.99 2.78
N ALA A 161 -10.15 19.19 2.19
CA ALA A 161 -10.77 18.04 2.84
C ALA A 161 -10.12 16.71 2.46
N VAL A 162 -9.43 16.65 1.31
CA VAL A 162 -8.86 15.41 0.77
C VAL A 162 -7.43 15.62 0.27
N TYR A 163 -6.62 14.57 0.32
CA TYR A 163 -5.31 14.54 -0.30
C TYR A 163 -5.38 14.04 -1.75
N PRO A 164 -4.39 14.33 -2.62
CA PRO A 164 -4.42 13.92 -4.03
C PRO A 164 -4.67 12.42 -4.26
N ALA A 165 -4.19 11.54 -3.39
CA ALA A 165 -4.44 10.11 -3.48
C ALA A 165 -5.93 9.73 -3.37
N TYR A 166 -6.77 10.57 -2.76
CA TYR A 166 -8.22 10.39 -2.76
C TYR A 166 -8.79 10.29 -4.18
N HIS A 167 -8.34 11.15 -5.08
CA HIS A 167 -8.83 11.17 -6.46
C HIS A 167 -8.44 9.91 -7.24
N VAL A 168 -7.28 9.33 -6.93
CA VAL A 168 -6.87 8.02 -7.50
C VAL A 168 -7.85 6.93 -7.04
N LEU A 169 -8.15 6.87 -5.74
CA LEU A 169 -9.08 5.88 -5.20
C LEU A 169 -10.50 6.06 -5.78
N ALA A 170 -10.98 7.29 -5.83
CA ALA A 170 -12.29 7.61 -6.40
C ALA A 170 -12.38 7.22 -7.89
N GLY A 171 -11.34 7.52 -8.67
CA GLY A 171 -11.25 7.14 -10.08
C GLY A 171 -11.22 5.62 -10.27
N LEU A 172 -10.42 4.90 -9.49
CA LEU A 172 -10.37 3.44 -9.53
C LEU A 172 -11.71 2.81 -9.14
N ALA A 173 -12.38 3.34 -8.12
CA ALA A 173 -13.70 2.86 -7.71
C ALA A 173 -14.77 3.09 -8.81
N ALA A 174 -14.72 4.25 -9.47
CA ALA A 174 -15.63 4.57 -10.59
C ALA A 174 -15.41 3.65 -11.81
N MET A 175 -14.21 3.09 -11.97
CA MET A 175 -13.87 2.16 -13.06
C MET A 175 -14.14 0.68 -12.70
N SER A 176 -14.83 0.41 -11.60
CA SER A 176 -15.17 -0.96 -11.22
C SER A 176 -15.89 -1.70 -12.37
N GLY A 177 -15.40 -2.88 -12.73
CA GLY A 177 -15.91 -3.67 -13.85
C GLY A 177 -15.45 -3.22 -15.24
N ALA A 178 -14.69 -2.12 -15.36
CA ALA A 178 -14.15 -1.68 -16.64
C ALA A 178 -13.05 -2.63 -17.14
N LYS A 179 -12.96 -2.76 -18.47
CA LYS A 179 -11.92 -3.57 -19.10
C LYS A 179 -10.55 -2.88 -18.94
N ARG A 180 -9.57 -3.62 -18.43
CA ARG A 180 -8.17 -3.17 -18.41
C ARG A 180 -7.63 -3.07 -19.84
N LEU A 181 -6.96 -1.98 -20.13
CA LEU A 181 -6.17 -1.81 -21.35
C LEU A 181 -4.69 -1.82 -21.00
N ASP A 182 -3.89 -2.52 -21.80
CA ASP A 182 -2.45 -2.43 -21.73
C ASP A 182 -1.98 -1.30 -22.64
N VAL A 183 -1.25 -0.36 -22.08
CA VAL A 183 -0.73 0.81 -22.78
C VAL A 183 0.80 0.74 -22.79
N ALA A 184 1.40 0.90 -23.97
CA ALA A 184 2.82 1.11 -24.14
C ALA A 184 3.08 2.59 -24.47
N SER A 185 4.06 3.20 -23.79
CA SER A 185 4.54 4.54 -24.12
C SER A 185 5.83 4.44 -24.92
N SER A 186 5.96 5.24 -25.98
CA SER A 186 7.21 5.38 -26.74
C SER A 186 8.22 6.31 -26.06
N ASN A 187 7.82 7.01 -25.00
CA ASN A 187 8.69 7.83 -24.19
C ASN A 187 9.13 7.02 -22.96
N SER A 188 10.33 6.53 -23.00
CA SER A 188 11.05 5.92 -21.87
C SER A 188 11.96 6.96 -21.22
#